data_77566da9f18a8225c52db928f6f947f9
#
_entry.id   77566da9f18a8225c52db928f6f947f9
#
_cell.length_a   1.000
_cell.length_b   1.000
_cell.length_c   1.000
_cell.angle_alpha   90.00
_cell.angle_beta   90.00
_cell.angle_gamma   90.00
#
_symmetry.space_group_name_H-M   'P 1'
#
loop_
_entity.id
_entity.type
_entity.pdbx_description
1 polymer ?
#
loop_
_entity_poly.entity_id
_entity_poly.type
_entity_poly.pdbx_seq_one_letter_code
_entity_poly.pdbx_strand_id
1 'polypeptide(L)'
;MENKITLNPKAYLFLTSSPFIFSYENGIFINGGLNKANKLEENLKKFWKSNSKILYITSDPSGKEMNESIIESTKTELSKTSLTFQSIELCDGTNQNQNLKDYEVIILGGGHVPTQNKFFESINLREKIKDFEGIIIGISAGSMNSADIVYAQPELKGEAIDPNYNRFLKGLNLTKIQVLPHYYSIKDEKLDGKRIIEDITYDDSVNNCFYILPDGSYIIQSIKDIYLFGEGFVIKDRIMEKICNNEESKKLN
;
A
#
# COMPACT_ATOMS: atom_id res chain seq x y z
N MET A 1 -5.35 8.46 26.30
CA MET A 1 -4.10 8.78 25.58
C MET A 1 -4.43 8.70 24.10
N GLU A 2 -4.36 9.82 23.36
CA GLU A 2 -4.53 9.78 21.91
C GLU A 2 -3.47 8.83 21.32
N ASN A 3 -3.93 7.82 20.59
CA ASN A 3 -3.06 6.86 19.89
C ASN A 3 -2.32 7.60 18.75
N LYS A 4 -1.20 8.22 19.08
CA LYS A 4 -0.38 8.98 18.13
C LYS A 4 0.26 8.01 17.13
N ILE A 5 0.25 8.37 15.84
CA ILE A 5 1.00 7.63 14.81
C ILE A 5 2.49 7.65 15.11
N THR A 6 3.20 6.66 14.58
CA THR A 6 4.65 6.49 14.79
C THR A 6 5.49 6.90 13.58
N LEU A 7 4.88 7.54 12.56
CA LEU A 7 5.62 8.06 11.41
C LEU A 7 6.68 9.08 11.86
N ASN A 8 7.92 8.84 11.45
CA ASN A 8 9.04 9.76 11.75
C ASN A 8 8.76 11.14 11.11
N PRO A 9 9.04 12.26 11.82
CA PRO A 9 8.83 13.60 11.25
C PRO A 9 9.60 13.91 9.96
N LYS A 10 10.64 13.14 9.66
CA LYS A 10 11.43 13.26 8.42
C LYS A 10 11.07 12.21 7.37
N ALA A 11 10.07 11.38 7.63
CA ALA A 11 9.58 10.40 6.69
C ALA A 11 8.37 10.92 5.92
N TYR A 12 8.22 10.42 4.69
CA TYR A 12 7.05 10.62 3.83
C TYR A 12 6.45 9.27 3.49
N LEU A 13 5.17 9.11 3.77
CA LEU A 13 4.43 7.89 3.50
C LEU A 13 3.56 8.09 2.25
N PHE A 14 3.77 7.25 1.24
CA PHE A 14 2.94 7.14 0.06
C PHE A 14 2.08 5.88 0.18
N LEU A 15 0.76 6.04 0.28
CA LEU A 15 -0.20 4.95 0.30
C LEU A 15 -0.78 4.84 -1.11
N THR A 16 -0.36 3.87 -1.88
CA THR A 16 -0.78 3.68 -3.27
C THR A 16 -1.72 2.50 -3.42
N SER A 17 -2.68 2.61 -4.36
CA SER A 17 -3.42 1.45 -4.84
C SER A 17 -2.48 0.59 -5.70
N SER A 18 -2.32 0.93 -6.98
CA SER A 18 -1.24 0.42 -7.83
C SER A 18 -0.43 1.59 -8.38
N PRO A 19 0.88 1.70 -8.02
CA PRO A 19 1.73 2.75 -8.57
C PRO A 19 2.21 2.42 -9.99
N PHE A 20 2.03 1.17 -10.45
CA PHE A 20 2.48 0.69 -11.75
C PHE A 20 1.31 0.39 -12.68
N ILE A 21 1.55 0.54 -13.99
CA ILE A 21 0.60 0.15 -15.02
C ILE A 21 0.93 -1.28 -15.44
N PHE A 22 -0.08 -2.14 -15.41
CA PHE A 22 0.00 -3.49 -15.90
C PHE A 22 -1.01 -3.70 -17.02
N SER A 23 -0.60 -4.39 -18.08
CA SER A 23 -1.49 -4.84 -19.13
C SER A 23 -1.17 -6.27 -19.54
N TYR A 24 -2.13 -6.92 -20.20
CA TYR A 24 -1.91 -8.21 -20.82
C TYR A 24 -2.19 -8.07 -22.32
N GLU A 25 -1.19 -8.36 -23.14
CA GLU A 25 -1.34 -8.40 -24.59
C GLU A 25 -1.08 -9.84 -25.07
N ASN A 26 -2.06 -10.45 -25.70
CA ASN A 26 -2.01 -11.84 -26.14
C ASN A 26 -1.62 -12.84 -25.04
N GLY A 27 -2.05 -12.60 -23.80
CA GLY A 27 -1.71 -13.44 -22.64
C GLY A 27 -0.32 -13.20 -22.05
N ILE A 28 0.43 -12.25 -22.59
CA ILE A 28 1.74 -11.85 -22.07
C ILE A 28 1.56 -10.66 -21.13
N PHE A 29 2.12 -10.77 -19.93
CA PHE A 29 2.18 -9.67 -18.97
C PHE A 29 3.11 -8.57 -19.49
N ILE A 30 2.56 -7.37 -19.64
CA ILE A 30 3.32 -6.19 -20.05
C ILE A 30 3.34 -5.20 -18.89
N ASN A 31 4.56 -4.86 -18.53
CA ASN A 31 4.84 -3.88 -17.53
C ASN A 31 4.91 -2.48 -18.19
N GLY A 32 3.95 -1.62 -17.90
CA GLY A 32 3.80 -0.29 -18.50
C GLY A 32 4.61 0.82 -17.83
N GLY A 33 5.31 0.52 -16.74
CA GLY A 33 6.06 1.51 -15.98
C GLY A 33 5.25 2.14 -14.85
N LEU A 34 5.85 3.13 -14.19
CA LEU A 34 5.18 3.89 -13.15
C LEU A 34 3.96 4.61 -13.73
N ASN A 35 2.84 4.54 -13.02
CA ASN A 35 1.63 5.22 -13.44
C ASN A 35 1.85 6.75 -13.40
N LYS A 36 1.77 7.40 -14.56
CA LYS A 36 1.98 8.86 -14.70
C LYS A 36 0.76 9.66 -14.27
N ALA A 37 -0.38 9.00 -14.04
CA ALA A 37 -1.57 9.68 -13.56
C ALA A 37 -1.29 10.38 -12.22
N ASN A 38 -1.98 11.48 -12.01
CA ASN A 38 -1.95 12.21 -10.74
C ASN A 38 -0.55 12.66 -10.29
N LYS A 39 0.42 12.76 -11.23
CA LYS A 39 1.78 13.28 -10.99
C LYS A 39 2.56 12.51 -9.91
N LEU A 40 2.43 11.17 -9.87
CA LEU A 40 3.09 10.35 -8.85
C LEU A 40 4.62 10.48 -8.92
N GLU A 41 5.22 10.41 -10.14
CA GLU A 41 6.66 10.54 -10.31
C GLU A 41 7.16 11.91 -9.84
N GLU A 42 6.47 12.99 -10.23
CA GLU A 42 6.82 14.35 -9.83
C GLU A 42 6.72 14.55 -8.32
N ASN A 43 5.74 13.91 -7.68
CA ASN A 43 5.59 13.99 -6.24
C ASN A 43 6.63 13.15 -5.49
N LEU A 44 6.97 11.96 -5.97
CA LEU A 44 8.08 11.17 -5.44
C LEU A 44 9.41 11.91 -5.56
N LYS A 45 9.67 12.53 -6.71
CA LYS A 45 10.90 13.27 -6.99
C LYS A 45 11.19 14.41 -6.03
N LYS A 46 10.18 15.01 -5.41
CA LYS A 46 10.35 16.06 -4.40
C LYS A 46 11.13 15.60 -3.17
N PHE A 47 11.08 14.31 -2.86
CA PHE A 47 11.66 13.71 -1.66
C PHE A 47 12.74 12.68 -1.99
N TRP A 48 12.84 12.27 -3.26
CA TRP A 48 13.74 11.22 -3.72
C TRP A 48 15.19 11.72 -3.74
N LYS A 49 16.09 11.00 -3.10
CA LYS A 49 17.52 11.29 -3.19
C LYS A 49 18.13 10.59 -4.39
N SER A 50 19.08 11.26 -5.06
CA SER A 50 19.83 10.62 -6.14
C SER A 50 20.57 9.39 -5.65
N ASN A 51 20.56 8.33 -6.45
CA ASN A 51 21.19 7.04 -6.14
C ASN A 51 20.70 6.41 -4.83
N SER A 52 19.39 6.51 -4.55
CA SER A 52 18.78 5.90 -3.37
C SER A 52 19.02 4.39 -3.33
N LYS A 53 19.29 3.87 -2.14
CA LYS A 53 19.17 2.44 -1.85
C LYS A 53 17.74 2.15 -1.44
N ILE A 54 17.17 1.13 -2.04
CA ILE A 54 15.77 0.76 -1.85
C ILE A 54 15.69 -0.60 -1.16
N LEU A 55 14.90 -0.70 -0.11
CA LEU A 55 14.51 -1.97 0.48
C LEU A 55 13.09 -2.30 0.07
N TYR A 56 12.90 -3.42 -0.61
CA TYR A 56 11.58 -3.97 -0.92
C TYR A 56 11.22 -5.04 0.11
N ILE A 57 10.18 -4.81 0.90
CA ILE A 57 9.68 -5.77 1.88
C ILE A 57 8.47 -6.47 1.27
N THR A 58 8.58 -7.78 1.07
CA THR A 58 7.58 -8.58 0.37
C THR A 58 6.30 -8.78 1.18
N SER A 59 5.22 -9.18 0.49
CA SER A 59 3.97 -9.63 1.12
C SER A 59 3.98 -11.12 1.46
N ASP A 60 4.65 -11.94 0.67
CA ASP A 60 4.79 -13.38 0.92
C ASP A 60 6.28 -13.73 1.13
N PRO A 61 6.70 -13.97 2.39
CA PRO A 61 8.09 -14.27 2.70
C PRO A 61 8.56 -15.62 2.14
N SER A 62 7.65 -16.50 1.72
CA SER A 62 7.97 -17.84 1.20
C SER A 62 8.01 -17.92 -0.33
N GLY A 63 7.48 -16.90 -1.02
CA GLY A 63 7.33 -16.87 -2.47
C GLY A 63 8.61 -16.50 -3.23
N LYS A 64 9.70 -17.25 -3.08
CA LYS A 64 11.04 -16.87 -3.57
C LYS A 64 11.05 -16.43 -5.04
N GLU A 65 10.58 -17.29 -5.96
CA GLU A 65 10.61 -17.00 -7.40
C GLU A 65 9.76 -15.76 -7.75
N MET A 66 8.60 -15.62 -7.12
CA MET A 66 7.73 -14.46 -7.30
C MET A 66 8.42 -13.20 -6.78
N ASN A 67 9.04 -13.25 -5.60
CA ASN A 67 9.74 -12.13 -5.01
C ASN A 67 10.92 -11.65 -5.86
N GLU A 68 11.71 -12.58 -6.41
CA GLU A 68 12.79 -12.27 -7.36
C GLU A 68 12.23 -11.59 -8.63
N SER A 69 11.13 -12.11 -9.18
CA SER A 69 10.45 -11.52 -10.35
C SER A 69 9.94 -10.11 -10.07
N ILE A 70 9.38 -9.86 -8.89
CA ILE A 70 8.90 -8.54 -8.47
C ILE A 70 10.08 -7.54 -8.39
N ILE A 71 11.22 -7.95 -7.87
CA ILE A 71 12.41 -7.08 -7.82
C ILE A 71 12.87 -6.70 -9.22
N GLU A 72 12.99 -7.66 -10.14
CA GLU A 72 13.39 -7.37 -11.52
C GLU A 72 12.37 -6.49 -12.26
N SER A 73 11.09 -6.74 -12.03
CA SER A 73 10.01 -5.87 -12.51
C SER A 73 10.16 -4.45 -11.94
N THR A 74 10.33 -4.30 -10.64
CA THR A 74 10.49 -2.99 -9.99
C THR A 74 11.71 -2.23 -10.50
N LYS A 75 12.86 -2.90 -10.72
CA LYS A 75 14.04 -2.30 -11.36
C LYS A 75 13.72 -1.78 -12.77
N THR A 76 13.04 -2.61 -13.56
CA THR A 76 12.61 -2.26 -14.92
C THR A 76 11.70 -1.05 -14.92
N GLU A 77 10.72 -1.02 -14.00
CA GLU A 77 9.77 0.08 -13.86
C GLU A 77 10.48 1.40 -13.51
N LEU A 78 11.30 1.38 -12.47
CA LEU A 78 11.99 2.57 -12.02
C LEU A 78 13.01 3.06 -13.04
N SER A 79 13.65 2.18 -13.82
CA SER A 79 14.58 2.57 -14.88
C SER A 79 13.93 3.39 -16.01
N LYS A 80 12.60 3.31 -16.15
CA LYS A 80 11.82 4.12 -17.11
C LYS A 80 11.43 5.50 -16.57
N THR A 81 11.86 5.84 -15.35
CA THR A 81 11.57 7.09 -14.66
C THR A 81 12.82 7.96 -14.51
N SER A 82 12.63 9.18 -13.99
CA SER A 82 13.75 10.04 -13.58
C SER A 82 14.26 9.77 -12.16
N LEU A 83 13.73 8.74 -11.47
CA LEU A 83 14.09 8.38 -10.11
C LEU A 83 15.31 7.45 -10.13
N THR A 84 16.49 8.00 -9.84
CA THR A 84 17.73 7.22 -9.85
C THR A 84 17.90 6.41 -8.57
N PHE A 85 18.37 5.18 -8.68
CA PHE A 85 18.65 4.31 -7.54
C PHE A 85 19.98 3.56 -7.71
N GLN A 86 20.60 3.21 -6.60
CA GLN A 86 21.84 2.44 -6.55
C GLN A 86 21.55 0.93 -6.56
N SER A 87 20.63 0.51 -5.70
CA SER A 87 20.25 -0.90 -5.53
C SER A 87 18.83 -1.03 -5.06
N ILE A 88 18.22 -2.18 -5.35
CA ILE A 88 16.97 -2.64 -4.72
C ILE A 88 17.30 -3.98 -4.06
N GLU A 89 17.16 -4.02 -2.75
CA GLU A 89 17.36 -5.21 -1.94
C GLU A 89 16.02 -5.77 -1.49
N LEU A 90 15.93 -7.10 -1.43
CA LEU A 90 14.74 -7.83 -1.01
C LEU A 90 14.82 -8.17 0.48
N CYS A 91 13.74 -7.90 1.21
CA CYS A 91 13.47 -8.42 2.54
C CYS A 91 12.35 -9.45 2.44
N ASP A 92 12.69 -10.73 2.65
CA ASP A 92 11.79 -11.87 2.62
C ASP A 92 12.09 -12.88 3.73
N GLY A 93 11.55 -14.10 3.64
CA GLY A 93 11.79 -15.16 4.61
C GLY A 93 13.25 -15.58 4.76
N THR A 94 14.09 -15.33 3.78
CA THR A 94 15.51 -15.71 3.77
C THR A 94 16.46 -14.57 4.14
N ASN A 95 16.01 -13.32 4.02
CA ASN A 95 16.81 -12.11 4.26
C ASN A 95 16.00 -11.10 5.05
N GLN A 96 16.07 -11.13 6.38
CA GLN A 96 15.19 -10.37 7.31
C GLN A 96 15.94 -9.39 8.22
N ASN A 97 17.28 -9.35 8.16
CA ASN A 97 18.09 -8.65 9.17
C ASN A 97 18.64 -7.32 8.68
N GLN A 98 18.00 -6.70 7.67
CA GLN A 98 18.43 -5.41 7.17
C GLN A 98 18.28 -4.32 8.24
N ASN A 99 19.25 -3.43 8.31
CA ASN A 99 19.14 -2.20 9.06
C ASN A 99 18.44 -1.14 8.18
N LEU A 100 17.23 -0.72 8.56
CA LEU A 100 16.45 0.22 7.76
C LEU A 100 17.14 1.57 7.54
N LYS A 101 18.10 1.94 8.39
CA LYS A 101 18.87 3.19 8.25
C LYS A 101 19.84 3.20 7.08
N ASP A 102 20.08 2.02 6.45
CA ASP A 102 20.99 1.91 5.31
C ASP A 102 20.28 2.23 3.98
N TYR A 103 18.97 2.55 4.01
CA TYR A 103 18.13 2.81 2.86
C TYR A 103 17.51 4.20 2.90
N GLU A 104 17.24 4.78 1.75
CA GLU A 104 16.50 6.04 1.58
C GLU A 104 15.03 5.78 1.26
N VAL A 105 14.70 4.61 0.70
CA VAL A 105 13.34 4.23 0.30
C VAL A 105 13.02 2.84 0.82
N ILE A 106 11.84 2.69 1.41
CA ILE A 106 11.26 1.38 1.74
C ILE A 106 9.99 1.21 0.90
N ILE A 107 9.91 0.10 0.18
CA ILE A 107 8.70 -0.31 -0.52
C ILE A 107 8.06 -1.46 0.26
N LEU A 108 6.82 -1.28 0.68
CA LEU A 108 5.98 -2.32 1.26
C LEU A 108 5.15 -2.93 0.14
N GLY A 109 5.46 -4.15 -0.27
CA GLY A 109 4.89 -4.81 -1.45
C GLY A 109 3.38 -5.05 -1.37
N GLY A 110 2.76 -5.28 -2.52
CA GLY A 110 1.37 -5.74 -2.62
C GLY A 110 1.23 -7.25 -2.44
N GLY A 111 0.03 -7.72 -2.15
CA GLY A 111 -0.33 -9.13 -2.00
C GLY A 111 -1.40 -9.34 -0.94
N HIS A 112 -1.49 -10.55 -0.36
CA HIS A 112 -2.50 -10.88 0.64
C HIS A 112 -2.23 -10.18 1.98
N VAL A 113 -3.17 -9.37 2.44
CA VAL A 113 -3.03 -8.49 3.62
C VAL A 113 -2.69 -9.26 4.91
N PRO A 114 -3.41 -10.33 5.30
CA PRO A 114 -3.08 -11.06 6.52
C PRO A 114 -1.72 -11.77 6.48
N THR A 115 -1.31 -12.28 5.32
CA THR A 115 0.01 -12.93 5.15
C THR A 115 1.13 -11.93 5.37
N GLN A 116 1.04 -10.78 4.73
CA GLN A 116 2.00 -9.70 4.89
C GLN A 116 2.03 -9.17 6.33
N ASN A 117 0.87 -9.00 6.96
CA ASN A 117 0.76 -8.53 8.35
C ASN A 117 1.54 -9.43 9.31
N LYS A 118 1.35 -10.76 9.19
CA LYS A 118 2.11 -11.76 9.97
C LYS A 118 3.61 -11.68 9.71
N PHE A 119 4.02 -11.47 8.46
CA PHE A 119 5.44 -11.30 8.14
C PHE A 119 6.01 -10.04 8.78
N PHE A 120 5.32 -8.91 8.68
CA PHE A 120 5.75 -7.66 9.32
C PHE A 120 5.87 -7.80 10.85
N GLU A 121 4.96 -8.54 11.47
CA GLU A 121 5.03 -8.86 12.90
C GLU A 121 6.26 -9.73 13.20
N SER A 122 6.51 -10.77 12.41
CA SER A 122 7.62 -11.72 12.62
C SER A 122 9.00 -11.06 12.59
N ILE A 123 9.17 -10.05 11.74
CA ILE A 123 10.43 -9.26 11.63
C ILE A 123 10.45 -8.03 12.54
N ASN A 124 9.42 -7.85 13.37
CA ASN A 124 9.23 -6.70 14.26
C ASN A 124 9.31 -5.34 13.52
N LEU A 125 8.72 -5.29 12.31
CA LEU A 125 8.82 -4.11 11.45
C LEU A 125 8.19 -2.87 12.08
N ARG A 126 7.07 -3.01 12.82
CA ARG A 126 6.41 -1.89 13.51
C ARG A 126 7.36 -1.11 14.43
N GLU A 127 8.26 -1.79 15.11
CA GLU A 127 9.23 -1.12 16.00
C GLU A 127 10.43 -0.57 15.21
N LYS A 128 10.93 -1.33 14.25
CA LYS A 128 12.10 -0.93 13.45
C LYS A 128 11.83 0.31 12.58
N ILE A 129 10.62 0.44 12.03
CA ILE A 129 10.29 1.49 11.04
C ILE A 129 10.04 2.87 11.67
N LYS A 130 9.84 2.96 12.98
CA LYS A 130 9.60 4.23 13.68
C LYS A 130 10.72 5.26 13.51
N ASP A 131 11.96 4.78 13.41
CA ASP A 131 13.16 5.63 13.32
C ASP A 131 13.60 5.84 11.86
N PHE A 132 12.84 5.30 10.89
CA PHE A 132 13.20 5.44 9.49
C PHE A 132 12.98 6.88 9.00
N GLU A 133 14.00 7.43 8.33
CA GLU A 133 13.97 8.76 7.71
C GLU A 133 14.07 8.60 6.19
N GLY A 134 13.03 8.93 5.46
CA GLY A 134 13.02 8.79 4.00
C GLY A 134 11.63 8.56 3.44
N ILE A 135 11.54 7.83 2.34
CA ILE A 135 10.28 7.55 1.66
C ILE A 135 9.82 6.14 1.98
N ILE A 136 8.58 6.01 2.43
CA ILE A 136 7.89 4.72 2.56
C ILE A 136 6.80 4.68 1.50
N ILE A 137 6.82 3.67 0.63
CA ILE A 137 5.83 3.46 -0.41
C ILE A 137 5.07 2.17 -0.11
N GLY A 138 3.81 2.28 0.31
CA GLY A 138 2.91 1.14 0.38
C GLY A 138 2.28 0.88 -0.98
N ILE A 139 2.22 -0.37 -1.39
CA ILE A 139 1.54 -0.84 -2.60
C ILE A 139 0.42 -1.78 -2.17
N SER A 140 -0.85 -1.45 -2.48
CA SER A 140 -1.99 -2.32 -2.17
C SER A 140 -1.98 -2.77 -0.69
N ALA A 141 -1.73 -4.06 -0.42
CA ALA A 141 -1.62 -4.61 0.93
C ALA A 141 -0.61 -3.85 1.81
N GLY A 142 0.51 -3.38 1.23
CA GLY A 142 1.51 -2.57 1.94
C GLY A 142 0.96 -1.21 2.39
N SER A 143 0.06 -0.61 1.60
CA SER A 143 -0.69 0.59 2.01
C SER A 143 -1.65 0.28 3.15
N MET A 144 -2.39 -0.83 3.06
CA MET A 144 -3.33 -1.26 4.10
C MET A 144 -2.62 -1.55 5.41
N ASN A 145 -1.52 -2.32 5.39
CA ASN A 145 -0.73 -2.68 6.56
C ASN A 145 0.04 -1.49 7.18
N SER A 146 0.15 -0.36 6.49
CA SER A 146 0.71 0.88 7.04
C SER A 146 -0.16 1.51 8.15
N ALA A 147 -1.46 1.21 8.18
CA ALA A 147 -2.39 1.73 9.17
C ALA A 147 -2.10 1.21 10.59
N ASP A 148 -2.64 1.89 11.61
CA ASP A 148 -2.65 1.38 12.99
C ASP A 148 -3.61 0.19 13.13
N ILE A 149 -4.83 0.37 12.63
CA ILE A 149 -5.83 -0.69 12.46
C ILE A 149 -5.95 -0.95 10.96
N VAL A 150 -5.61 -2.14 10.55
CA VAL A 150 -5.69 -2.59 9.15
C VAL A 150 -7.05 -3.20 8.91
N TYR A 151 -7.75 -2.75 7.88
CA TYR A 151 -8.91 -3.47 7.40
C TYR A 151 -8.46 -4.52 6.38
N ALA A 152 -8.44 -5.78 6.80
CA ALA A 152 -8.17 -6.94 5.95
C ALA A 152 -9.47 -7.40 5.29
N GLN A 153 -9.85 -6.75 4.18
CA GLN A 153 -10.99 -7.18 3.38
C GLN A 153 -10.76 -8.62 2.92
N PRO A 154 -11.76 -9.52 2.96
CA PRO A 154 -11.62 -10.87 2.44
C PRO A 154 -11.24 -10.89 0.96
N GLU A 155 -10.23 -11.68 0.59
CA GLU A 155 -9.69 -11.80 -0.77
C GLU A 155 -9.67 -13.25 -1.26
N LEU A 156 -9.44 -14.21 -0.35
CA LEU A 156 -9.30 -15.61 -0.73
C LEU A 156 -10.59 -16.38 -0.48
N LYS A 157 -10.80 -17.40 -1.30
CA LYS A 157 -11.98 -18.28 -1.18
C LYS A 157 -12.09 -18.84 0.24
N GLY A 158 -13.26 -18.69 0.84
CA GLY A 158 -13.59 -19.11 2.20
C GLY A 158 -13.51 -17.99 3.23
N GLU A 159 -12.73 -16.93 3.02
CA GLU A 159 -12.52 -15.85 3.99
C GLU A 159 -13.79 -15.03 4.25
N ALA A 160 -14.65 -14.85 3.23
CA ALA A 160 -15.87 -14.06 3.38
C ALA A 160 -16.93 -14.74 4.24
N ILE A 161 -16.82 -16.05 4.45
CA ILE A 161 -17.77 -16.87 5.21
C ILE A 161 -17.17 -17.52 6.45
N ASP A 162 -15.85 -17.44 6.65
CA ASP A 162 -15.20 -17.95 7.85
C ASP A 162 -15.52 -17.05 9.05
N PRO A 163 -16.22 -17.56 10.08
CA PRO A 163 -16.55 -16.77 11.28
C PRO A 163 -15.31 -16.40 12.11
N ASN A 164 -14.17 -17.03 11.87
CA ASN A 164 -12.91 -16.76 12.56
C ASN A 164 -12.00 -15.83 11.76
N TYR A 165 -12.37 -15.42 10.55
CA TYR A 165 -11.57 -14.48 9.76
C TYR A 165 -11.55 -13.11 10.42
N ASN A 166 -10.36 -12.68 10.85
CA ASN A 166 -10.20 -11.40 11.51
C ASN A 166 -10.01 -10.28 10.46
N ARG A 167 -11.04 -9.47 10.26
CA ARG A 167 -11.05 -8.35 9.32
C ARG A 167 -10.28 -7.13 9.81
N PHE A 168 -9.97 -7.03 11.10
CA PHE A 168 -9.26 -5.90 11.66
C PHE A 168 -8.00 -6.37 12.37
N LEU A 169 -6.85 -6.00 11.82
CA LEU A 169 -5.54 -6.43 12.30
C LEU A 169 -4.77 -5.23 12.87
N LYS A 170 -3.79 -5.51 13.70
CA LYS A 170 -2.85 -4.51 14.17
C LYS A 170 -1.77 -4.29 13.10
N GLY A 171 -1.67 -3.06 12.55
CA GLY A 171 -0.69 -2.75 11.52
C GLY A 171 0.53 -1.97 12.04
N LEU A 172 1.22 -1.29 11.13
CA LEU A 172 2.48 -0.58 11.42
C LEU A 172 2.30 0.73 12.17
N ASN A 173 1.09 1.29 12.27
CA ASN A 173 0.78 2.58 12.90
C ASN A 173 1.52 3.78 12.28
N LEU A 174 1.82 3.72 11.00
CA LEU A 174 2.39 4.87 10.29
C LEU A 174 1.32 5.91 9.95
N THR A 175 0.06 5.48 9.88
CA THR A 175 -1.11 6.32 9.57
C THR A 175 -2.35 5.86 10.33
N LYS A 176 -3.36 6.74 10.37
CA LYS A 176 -4.74 6.38 10.78
C LYS A 176 -5.64 6.14 9.56
N ILE A 177 -5.13 6.38 8.37
CA ILE A 177 -5.87 6.16 7.12
C ILE A 177 -5.96 4.65 6.85
N GLN A 178 -7.19 4.15 6.74
CA GLN A 178 -7.47 2.79 6.28
C GLN A 178 -7.75 2.82 4.78
N VAL A 179 -6.77 2.42 3.98
CA VAL A 179 -6.89 2.39 2.51
C VAL A 179 -7.57 1.09 2.07
N LEU A 180 -8.46 1.20 1.10
CA LEU A 180 -9.00 0.09 0.33
C LEU A 180 -8.63 0.31 -1.15
N PRO A 181 -7.65 -0.43 -1.67
CA PRO A 181 -7.14 -0.26 -3.04
C PRO A 181 -8.03 -0.92 -4.09
N HIS A 182 -7.65 -0.73 -5.37
CA HIS A 182 -8.21 -1.45 -6.52
C HIS A 182 -9.72 -1.31 -6.72
N TYR A 183 -10.28 -0.14 -6.45
CA TYR A 183 -11.74 0.07 -6.44
C TYR A 183 -12.45 -0.53 -7.65
N TYR A 184 -11.97 -0.24 -8.85
CA TYR A 184 -12.64 -0.70 -10.08
C TYR A 184 -12.54 -2.22 -10.32
N SER A 185 -11.58 -2.89 -9.71
CA SER A 185 -11.47 -4.34 -9.75
C SER A 185 -12.42 -5.01 -8.76
N ILE A 186 -12.61 -4.41 -7.55
CA ILE A 186 -13.35 -5.03 -6.46
C ILE A 186 -14.83 -4.62 -6.38
N LYS A 187 -15.22 -3.49 -7.00
CA LYS A 187 -16.55 -2.90 -6.83
C LYS A 187 -17.72 -3.84 -7.21
N ASP A 188 -17.51 -4.69 -8.20
CA ASP A 188 -18.52 -5.64 -8.69
C ASP A 188 -18.17 -7.09 -8.33
N GLU A 189 -17.13 -7.30 -7.54
CA GLU A 189 -16.61 -8.62 -7.18
C GLU A 189 -17.51 -9.34 -6.18
N LYS A 190 -17.60 -10.67 -6.35
CA LYS A 190 -18.27 -11.56 -5.41
C LYS A 190 -17.32 -12.63 -4.94
N LEU A 191 -17.24 -12.80 -3.61
CA LEU A 191 -16.45 -13.83 -2.96
C LEU A 191 -17.39 -14.66 -2.06
N ASP A 192 -17.33 -15.98 -2.20
CA ASP A 192 -18.15 -16.91 -1.41
C ASP A 192 -19.67 -16.60 -1.44
N GLY A 193 -20.15 -16.05 -2.58
CA GLY A 193 -21.54 -15.67 -2.77
C GLY A 193 -21.94 -14.29 -2.25
N LYS A 194 -21.02 -13.55 -1.62
CA LYS A 194 -21.24 -12.19 -1.12
C LYS A 194 -20.61 -11.15 -2.04
N ARG A 195 -21.26 -10.01 -2.23
CA ARG A 195 -20.68 -8.83 -2.88
C ARG A 195 -19.71 -8.17 -1.91
N ILE A 196 -18.47 -7.98 -2.34
CA ILE A 196 -17.39 -7.51 -1.45
C ILE A 196 -17.73 -6.13 -0.84
N ILE A 197 -18.20 -5.20 -1.64
CA ILE A 197 -18.51 -3.84 -1.17
C ILE A 197 -19.83 -3.82 -0.40
N GLU A 198 -20.93 -4.28 -1.01
CA GLU A 198 -22.27 -4.09 -0.47
C GLU A 198 -22.60 -4.99 0.71
N ASP A 199 -22.13 -6.25 0.67
CA ASP A 199 -22.53 -7.25 1.66
C ASP A 199 -21.48 -7.40 2.79
N ILE A 200 -20.26 -6.81 2.60
CA ILE A 200 -19.17 -6.92 3.58
C ILE A 200 -18.66 -5.54 3.99
N THR A 201 -18.09 -4.77 3.03
CA THR A 201 -17.37 -3.52 3.38
C THR A 201 -18.31 -2.47 3.95
N TYR A 202 -19.55 -2.34 3.48
CA TYR A 202 -20.52 -1.41 4.06
C TYR A 202 -20.82 -1.73 5.53
N ASP A 203 -21.00 -3.01 5.87
CA ASP A 203 -21.23 -3.40 7.26
C ASP A 203 -20.00 -3.14 8.14
N ASP A 204 -18.82 -3.46 7.63
CA ASP A 204 -17.55 -3.23 8.32
C ASP A 204 -17.21 -1.74 8.47
N SER A 205 -17.82 -0.86 7.67
CA SER A 205 -17.62 0.60 7.73
C SER A 205 -18.36 1.29 8.89
N VAL A 206 -19.20 0.57 9.61
CA VAL A 206 -19.88 1.13 10.80
C VAL A 206 -18.84 1.46 11.88
N ASN A 207 -18.76 2.73 12.26
CA ASN A 207 -17.71 3.30 13.13
C ASN A 207 -16.29 3.23 12.56
N ASN A 208 -16.11 2.89 11.27
CA ASN A 208 -14.84 2.92 10.56
C ASN A 208 -14.93 3.85 9.34
N CYS A 209 -13.77 4.27 8.84
CA CYS A 209 -13.68 5.14 7.67
C CYS A 209 -12.63 4.57 6.71
N PHE A 210 -13.08 4.08 5.56
CA PHE A 210 -12.23 3.51 4.53
C PHE A 210 -12.03 4.47 3.38
N TYR A 211 -10.78 4.77 3.04
CA TYR A 211 -10.40 5.57 1.89
C TYR A 211 -10.17 4.65 0.69
N ILE A 212 -11.03 4.74 -0.30
CA ILE A 212 -11.05 3.86 -1.45
C ILE A 212 -10.31 4.51 -2.60
N LEU A 213 -9.29 3.83 -3.09
CA LEU A 213 -8.39 4.32 -4.12
C LEU A 213 -8.49 3.47 -5.39
N PRO A 214 -8.90 4.05 -6.53
CA PRO A 214 -8.64 3.46 -7.84
C PRO A 214 -7.13 3.37 -8.11
N ASP A 215 -6.73 2.49 -9.04
CA ASP A 215 -5.34 2.39 -9.48
C ASP A 215 -4.87 3.71 -10.11
N GLY A 216 -3.67 4.12 -9.76
CA GLY A 216 -3.11 5.42 -10.11
C GLY A 216 -3.44 6.54 -9.13
N SER A 217 -4.34 6.32 -8.17
CA SER A 217 -4.59 7.24 -7.04
C SER A 217 -3.73 6.86 -5.84
N TYR A 218 -3.39 7.85 -5.02
CA TYR A 218 -2.54 7.64 -3.86
C TYR A 218 -2.71 8.76 -2.82
N ILE A 219 -2.27 8.48 -1.60
CA ILE A 219 -2.22 9.45 -0.51
C ILE A 219 -0.75 9.70 -0.14
N ILE A 220 -0.36 10.96 0.02
CA ILE A 220 0.91 11.35 0.63
C ILE A 220 0.63 11.84 2.05
N GLN A 221 1.34 11.26 3.00
CA GLN A 221 1.30 11.70 4.38
C GLN A 221 2.68 12.06 4.90
N SER A 222 2.76 13.21 5.54
CA SER A 222 3.83 13.61 6.44
C SER A 222 3.27 13.74 7.85
N ILE A 223 4.11 14.07 8.83
CA ILE A 223 3.64 14.36 10.19
C ILE A 223 2.69 15.58 10.26
N LYS A 224 2.74 16.47 9.27
CA LYS A 224 1.98 17.73 9.26
C LYS A 224 0.75 17.67 8.41
N ASP A 225 0.82 17.00 7.27
CA ASP A 225 -0.20 17.08 6.23
C ASP A 225 -0.47 15.72 5.59
N ILE A 226 -1.73 15.53 5.18
CA ILE A 226 -2.19 14.37 4.43
C ILE A 226 -2.91 14.89 3.19
N TYR A 227 -2.51 14.41 2.00
CA TYR A 227 -3.12 14.77 0.72
C TYR A 227 -3.45 13.52 -0.08
N LEU A 228 -4.68 13.47 -0.58
CA LEU A 228 -5.11 12.54 -1.62
C LEU A 228 -4.81 13.15 -2.99
N PHE A 229 -4.28 12.34 -3.90
CA PHE A 229 -4.05 12.68 -5.31
C PHE A 229 -4.81 11.70 -6.19
N GLY A 230 -5.58 12.24 -7.13
CA GLY A 230 -6.43 11.47 -8.02
C GLY A 230 -7.80 11.15 -7.46
N GLU A 231 -8.52 10.32 -8.18
CA GLU A 231 -9.86 9.92 -7.81
C GLU A 231 -9.87 9.16 -6.49
N GLY A 232 -10.80 9.50 -5.62
CA GLY A 232 -10.93 8.82 -4.35
C GLY A 232 -12.34 8.91 -3.76
N PHE A 233 -12.68 7.88 -3.01
CA PHE A 233 -13.96 7.76 -2.32
C PHE A 233 -13.72 7.47 -0.84
N VAL A 234 -14.75 7.70 -0.05
CA VAL A 234 -14.80 7.29 1.37
C VAL A 234 -16.02 6.44 1.56
N ILE A 235 -15.84 5.30 2.26
CA ILE A 235 -16.96 4.57 2.85
C ILE A 235 -16.92 4.77 4.36
N LYS A 236 -18.02 5.29 4.90
CA LYS A 236 -18.21 5.48 6.33
C LYS A 236 -19.67 5.27 6.67
N ASP A 237 -19.95 4.52 7.74
CA ASP A 237 -21.30 4.28 8.23
C ASP A 237 -22.27 3.81 7.12
N ARG A 238 -21.82 2.90 6.25
CA ARG A 238 -22.52 2.33 5.08
C ARG A 238 -22.82 3.33 3.95
N ILE A 239 -22.16 4.47 3.95
CA ILE A 239 -22.34 5.49 2.90
C ILE A 239 -21.03 5.63 2.14
N MET A 240 -21.09 5.56 0.82
CA MET A 240 -19.97 5.86 -0.07
C MET A 240 -20.14 7.25 -0.66
N GLU A 241 -19.09 8.05 -0.56
CA GLU A 241 -19.00 9.38 -1.17
C GLU A 241 -17.73 9.54 -1.98
N LYS A 242 -17.84 10.13 -3.16
CA LYS A 242 -16.69 10.56 -3.92
C LYS A 242 -16.12 11.84 -3.32
N ILE A 243 -14.84 11.83 -2.98
CA ILE A 243 -14.21 12.95 -2.27
C ILE A 243 -13.18 13.71 -3.11
N CYS A 244 -12.65 13.11 -4.19
CA CYS A 244 -11.70 13.74 -5.10
C CYS A 244 -11.87 13.20 -6.51
N ASN A 245 -11.64 14.02 -7.53
CA ASN A 245 -11.67 13.59 -8.93
C ASN A 245 -10.27 13.23 -9.45
N ASN A 246 -10.24 12.56 -10.60
CA ASN A 246 -8.98 12.29 -11.28
C ASN A 246 -8.27 13.61 -11.64
N GLU A 247 -6.94 13.61 -11.59
CA GLU A 247 -6.06 14.78 -11.82
C GLU A 247 -6.20 15.91 -10.78
N GLU A 248 -7.01 15.74 -9.77
CA GLU A 248 -7.14 16.68 -8.65
C GLU A 248 -6.35 16.20 -7.41
N SER A 249 -6.23 17.10 -6.44
CA SER A 249 -5.74 16.76 -5.11
C SER A 249 -6.60 17.37 -4.02
N LYS A 250 -6.71 16.67 -2.90
CA LYS A 250 -7.49 17.10 -1.75
C LYS A 250 -6.71 16.91 -0.46
N LYS A 251 -6.63 17.95 0.36
CA LYS A 251 -6.13 17.83 1.74
C LYS A 251 -7.15 17.05 2.56
N LEU A 252 -6.66 16.03 3.25
CA LEU A 252 -7.45 15.25 4.21
C LEU A 252 -7.24 15.80 5.61
N ASN A 253 -8.31 15.80 6.41
CA ASN A 253 -8.31 16.32 7.78
C ASN A 253 -8.07 15.21 8.80
#